data_e84704b5b36ba57d2b44c01d9922eae8
#
_entry.id   e84704b5b36ba57d2b44c01d9922eae8
#
_cell.length_a   1.000
_cell.length_b   1.000
_cell.length_c   1.000
_cell.angle_alpha   90.00
_cell.angle_beta   90.00
_cell.angle_gamma   90.00
#
_symmetry.space_group_name_H-M   'P 1'
#
loop_
_entity.id
_entity.type
_entity.pdbx_description
1 polymer ?
#
loop_
_entity_poly.entity_id
_entity_poly.type
_entity_poly.pdbx_seq_one_letter_code
_entity_poly.pdbx_strand_id
1 'polypeptide(L)'
;MDMGIAMVDAARAAGVRRFVFSSIIHPPILGLRHHAAKIPVEEALYESGMNFTVLQPCLFMQTLENAWDGVLHRRCYAMPYSVHARTAWVDYRDVAEAAALAFTTDRLDYGTFELCARGMPDRIDVAALMTEALGSRVRAIELPFEDWADATGLKPGPRRTGLKQMYEDFDRHGLPGGNSLVLRAILVL
;
A
#
# COMPACT_ATOMS: atom_id res chain seq x y z
N MET A 1 -3.54 -8.64 -22.21
CA MET A 1 -4.61 -7.72 -21.72
C MET A 1 -4.43 -7.61 -20.22
N ASP A 2 -4.36 -6.42 -19.70
CA ASP A 2 -4.27 -6.20 -18.25
C ASP A 2 -5.55 -6.73 -17.58
N MET A 3 -5.40 -7.53 -16.53
CA MET A 3 -6.52 -8.14 -15.81
C MET A 3 -7.47 -7.06 -15.24
N GLY A 4 -6.91 -5.93 -14.80
CA GLY A 4 -7.71 -4.81 -14.29
C GLY A 4 -8.65 -4.20 -15.34
N ILE A 5 -8.13 -3.95 -16.54
CA ILE A 5 -8.93 -3.44 -17.67
C ILE A 5 -10.02 -4.44 -18.05
N ALA A 6 -9.65 -5.73 -18.13
CA ALA A 6 -10.62 -6.79 -18.44
C ALA A 6 -11.77 -6.86 -17.41
N MET A 7 -11.49 -6.60 -16.14
CA MET A 7 -12.53 -6.52 -15.08
C MET A 7 -13.45 -5.31 -15.27
N VAL A 8 -12.89 -4.14 -15.62
CA VAL A 8 -13.70 -2.93 -15.90
C VAL A 8 -14.62 -3.17 -17.10
N ASP A 9 -14.10 -3.75 -18.19
CA ASP A 9 -14.87 -4.07 -19.39
C ASP A 9 -15.99 -5.08 -19.11
N ALA A 10 -15.69 -6.12 -18.34
CA ALA A 10 -16.68 -7.12 -17.95
C ALA A 10 -17.77 -6.53 -17.05
N ALA A 11 -17.40 -5.67 -16.10
CA ALA A 11 -18.34 -4.99 -15.21
C ALA A 11 -19.28 -4.07 -16.02
N ARG A 12 -18.73 -3.29 -16.95
CA ARG A 12 -19.50 -2.44 -17.86
C ARG A 12 -20.47 -3.27 -18.72
N ALA A 13 -20.00 -4.35 -19.32
CA ALA A 13 -20.83 -5.24 -20.15
C ALA A 13 -21.96 -5.92 -19.35
N ALA A 14 -21.71 -6.20 -18.06
CA ALA A 14 -22.70 -6.77 -17.14
C ALA A 14 -23.69 -5.73 -16.55
N GLY A 15 -23.58 -4.46 -16.91
CA GLY A 15 -24.44 -3.40 -16.39
C GLY A 15 -24.21 -3.07 -14.92
N VAL A 16 -22.99 -3.29 -14.41
CA VAL A 16 -22.60 -2.89 -13.06
C VAL A 16 -22.71 -1.36 -12.95
N ARG A 17 -23.45 -0.89 -11.98
CA ARG A 17 -23.68 0.55 -11.81
C ARG A 17 -22.56 1.26 -11.06
N ARG A 18 -21.87 0.57 -10.16
CA ARG A 18 -20.85 1.15 -9.28
C ARG A 18 -19.63 0.23 -9.20
N PHE A 19 -18.44 0.80 -9.36
CA PHE A 19 -17.16 0.09 -9.30
C PHE A 19 -16.23 0.79 -8.30
N VAL A 20 -15.72 0.05 -7.33
CA VAL A 20 -14.73 0.55 -6.37
C VAL A 20 -13.40 -0.13 -6.66
N PHE A 21 -12.38 0.67 -6.95
CA PHE A 21 -11.05 0.18 -7.30
C PHE A 21 -10.03 0.51 -6.20
N SER A 22 -9.41 -0.53 -5.63
CA SER A 22 -8.24 -0.36 -4.79
C SER A 22 -7.00 -0.23 -5.68
N SER A 23 -6.59 1.00 -5.91
CA SER A 23 -5.39 1.37 -6.63
C SER A 23 -4.17 1.39 -5.68
N ILE A 24 -3.32 2.37 -5.78
CA ILE A 24 -2.15 2.59 -4.94
C ILE A 24 -1.88 4.09 -4.83
N ILE A 25 -1.26 4.56 -3.75
CA ILE A 25 -0.78 5.93 -3.66
C ILE A 25 0.23 6.23 -4.78
N HIS A 26 0.19 7.43 -5.34
CA HIS A 26 1.12 7.90 -6.37
C HIS A 26 1.25 6.96 -7.59
N PRO A 27 0.18 6.58 -8.30
CA PRO A 27 0.27 5.74 -9.49
C PRO A 27 1.29 6.25 -10.54
N PRO A 28 1.52 7.59 -10.71
CA PRO A 28 2.46 8.11 -11.69
C PRO A 28 3.95 7.82 -11.44
N ILE A 29 4.31 7.08 -10.39
CA ILE A 29 5.71 6.60 -10.22
C ILE A 29 6.00 5.51 -11.26
N LEU A 30 6.32 5.93 -12.48
CA LEU A 30 6.47 5.03 -13.63
C LEU A 30 7.63 4.04 -13.48
N GLY A 31 8.64 4.36 -12.66
CA GLY A 31 9.75 3.45 -12.34
C GLY A 31 9.31 2.24 -11.49
N LEU A 32 8.16 2.31 -10.84
CA LEU A 32 7.59 1.23 -10.06
C LEU A 32 6.47 0.55 -10.85
N ARG A 33 6.75 -0.63 -11.42
CA ARG A 33 5.80 -1.34 -12.28
C ARG A 33 4.42 -1.55 -11.66
N HIS A 34 4.35 -1.81 -10.36
CA HIS A 34 3.08 -2.02 -9.65
C HIS A 34 2.29 -0.72 -9.44
N HIS A 35 2.96 0.46 -9.42
CA HIS A 35 2.30 1.76 -9.47
C HIS A 35 1.82 2.04 -10.90
N ALA A 36 2.72 2.01 -11.87
CA ALA A 36 2.41 2.30 -13.27
C ALA A 36 1.28 1.42 -13.84
N ALA A 37 1.18 0.16 -13.40
CA ALA A 37 0.12 -0.75 -13.83
C ALA A 37 -1.29 -0.35 -13.36
N LYS A 38 -1.42 0.59 -12.42
CA LYS A 38 -2.71 1.09 -11.94
C LYS A 38 -3.30 2.16 -12.86
N ILE A 39 -2.45 2.94 -13.52
CA ILE A 39 -2.87 4.08 -14.37
C ILE A 39 -3.86 3.66 -15.46
N PRO A 40 -3.58 2.63 -16.28
CA PRO A 40 -4.53 2.23 -17.33
C PRO A 40 -5.89 1.74 -16.80
N VAL A 41 -5.93 1.22 -15.57
CA VAL A 41 -7.17 0.78 -14.94
C VAL A 41 -7.98 1.98 -14.45
N GLU A 42 -7.32 2.98 -13.85
CA GLU A 42 -7.97 4.24 -13.45
C GLU A 42 -8.53 4.98 -14.69
N GLU A 43 -7.77 5.02 -15.78
CA GLU A 43 -8.21 5.59 -17.06
C GLU A 43 -9.44 4.85 -17.63
N ALA A 44 -9.38 3.50 -17.67
CA ALA A 44 -10.50 2.68 -18.14
C ALA A 44 -11.77 2.88 -17.30
N LEU A 45 -11.62 3.07 -15.98
CA LEU A 45 -12.76 3.40 -15.11
C LEU A 45 -13.33 4.78 -15.42
N TYR A 46 -12.48 5.78 -15.59
CA TYR A 46 -12.91 7.13 -15.96
C TYR A 46 -13.70 7.14 -17.27
N GLU A 47 -13.27 6.36 -18.27
CA GLU A 47 -13.91 6.26 -19.57
C GLU A 47 -15.13 5.31 -19.60
N SER A 48 -15.33 4.52 -18.55
CA SER A 48 -16.34 3.45 -18.54
C SER A 48 -17.79 3.93 -18.56
N GLY A 49 -18.04 5.16 -18.10
CA GLY A 49 -19.39 5.70 -17.86
C GLY A 49 -20.09 5.11 -16.63
N MET A 50 -19.45 4.18 -15.91
CA MET A 50 -19.95 3.68 -14.63
C MET A 50 -19.72 4.71 -13.52
N ASN A 51 -20.51 4.65 -12.45
CA ASN A 51 -20.16 5.31 -11.21
C ASN A 51 -18.94 4.60 -10.60
N PHE A 52 -17.88 5.33 -10.32
CA PHE A 52 -16.65 4.74 -9.77
C PHE A 52 -16.14 5.48 -8.54
N THR A 53 -15.37 4.76 -7.72
CA THR A 53 -14.50 5.31 -6.68
C THR A 53 -13.14 4.68 -6.77
N VAL A 54 -12.08 5.47 -6.79
CA VAL A 54 -10.69 5.02 -6.75
C VAL A 54 -10.12 5.31 -5.37
N LEU A 55 -9.69 4.27 -4.67
CA LEU A 55 -8.99 4.36 -3.39
C LEU A 55 -7.50 4.11 -3.63
N GLN A 56 -6.67 5.06 -3.24
CA GLN A 56 -5.21 5.01 -3.40
C GLN A 56 -4.54 4.86 -2.03
N PRO A 57 -4.56 3.63 -1.44
CA PRO A 57 -3.91 3.39 -0.15
C PRO A 57 -2.39 3.46 -0.27
N CYS A 58 -1.74 3.93 0.79
CA CYS A 58 -0.31 3.81 0.98
C CYS A 58 0.07 2.41 1.51
N LEU A 59 1.25 2.26 2.12
CA LEU A 59 1.72 0.96 2.62
C LEU A 59 0.80 0.45 3.73
N PHE A 60 0.33 -0.78 3.59
CA PHE A 60 -0.55 -1.37 4.60
C PHE A 60 0.20 -1.76 5.87
N MET A 61 -0.29 -1.35 7.04
CA MET A 61 0.29 -1.71 8.35
C MET A 61 0.40 -3.22 8.52
N GLN A 62 -0.54 -3.99 7.98
CA GLN A 62 -0.55 -5.45 8.06
C GLN A 62 0.61 -6.12 7.32
N THR A 63 1.31 -5.40 6.44
CA THR A 63 2.55 -5.94 5.84
C THR A 63 3.67 -6.16 6.85
N LEU A 64 3.57 -5.58 8.06
CA LEU A 64 4.47 -5.84 9.18
C LEU A 64 4.44 -7.32 9.62
N GLU A 65 3.34 -8.04 9.35
CA GLU A 65 3.23 -9.48 9.63
C GLU A 65 4.33 -10.29 8.92
N ASN A 66 4.80 -9.84 7.76
CA ASN A 66 5.90 -10.51 7.04
C ASN A 66 7.24 -10.53 7.81
N ALA A 67 7.43 -9.61 8.75
CA ALA A 67 8.61 -9.55 9.59
C ALA A 67 8.37 -10.08 11.02
N TRP A 68 7.13 -10.48 11.34
CA TRP A 68 6.68 -10.72 12.71
C TRP A 68 7.41 -11.86 13.39
N ASP A 69 7.74 -12.93 12.67
CA ASP A 69 8.57 -14.03 13.21
C ASP A 69 9.93 -13.54 13.73
N GLY A 70 10.60 -12.68 12.95
CA GLY A 70 11.86 -12.04 13.36
C GLY A 70 11.67 -11.14 14.59
N VAL A 71 10.57 -10.41 14.65
CA VAL A 71 10.24 -9.55 15.80
C VAL A 71 9.99 -10.37 17.06
N LEU A 72 9.20 -11.43 17.00
CA LEU A 72 8.85 -12.25 18.15
C LEU A 72 10.03 -13.07 18.70
N HIS A 73 10.78 -13.72 17.81
CA HIS A 73 11.78 -14.70 18.23
C HIS A 73 13.21 -14.14 18.29
N ARG A 74 13.52 -13.11 17.49
CA ARG A 74 14.88 -12.52 17.43
C ARG A 74 14.95 -11.05 17.86
N ARG A 75 13.80 -10.46 18.19
CA ARG A 75 13.69 -9.03 18.53
C ARG A 75 14.25 -8.11 17.43
N CYS A 76 14.08 -8.51 16.18
CA CYS A 76 14.59 -7.81 15.02
C CYS A 76 13.48 -7.55 13.99
N TYR A 77 13.27 -6.28 13.66
CA TYR A 77 12.50 -5.86 12.50
C TYR A 77 13.45 -5.68 11.32
N ALA A 78 13.67 -6.75 10.57
CA ALA A 78 14.67 -6.84 9.51
C ALA A 78 14.03 -6.73 8.14
N MET A 79 14.41 -5.71 7.36
CA MET A 79 13.91 -5.44 6.01
C MET A 79 15.06 -5.00 5.08
N PRO A 80 14.92 -5.15 3.76
CA PRO A 80 15.99 -4.86 2.83
C PRO A 80 15.95 -3.43 2.29
N TYR A 81 15.74 -2.46 3.16
CA TYR A 81 15.83 -1.03 2.84
C TYR A 81 16.23 -0.24 4.08
N SER A 82 16.66 1.00 3.90
CA SER A 82 17.22 1.84 4.96
C SER A 82 16.31 1.94 6.18
N VAL A 83 16.90 1.86 7.37
CA VAL A 83 16.18 2.08 8.62
C VAL A 83 15.65 3.51 8.77
N HIS A 84 16.19 4.45 8.00
CA HIS A 84 15.80 5.86 7.99
C HIS A 84 14.82 6.22 6.87
N ALA A 85 14.47 5.28 5.99
CA ALA A 85 13.48 5.52 4.95
C ALA A 85 12.10 5.76 5.58
N ARG A 86 11.55 6.95 5.34
CA ARG A 86 10.25 7.35 5.86
C ARG A 86 9.14 6.90 4.93
N THR A 87 8.15 6.20 5.48
CA THR A 87 7.06 5.63 4.69
C THR A 87 5.70 5.99 5.26
N ALA A 88 4.74 6.27 4.38
CA ALA A 88 3.34 6.49 4.75
C ALA A 88 2.62 5.15 4.89
N TRP A 89 1.74 5.04 5.90
CA TRP A 89 1.03 3.82 6.26
C TRP A 89 -0.48 4.03 6.33
N VAL A 90 -1.22 2.94 6.13
CA VAL A 90 -2.67 2.89 6.36
C VAL A 90 -3.08 1.51 6.91
N ASP A 91 -4.12 1.47 7.73
CA ASP A 91 -4.72 0.21 8.19
C ASP A 91 -5.67 -0.35 7.13
N TYR A 92 -5.66 -1.67 6.89
CA TYR A 92 -6.65 -2.34 6.04
C TYR A 92 -8.09 -2.05 6.43
N ARG A 93 -8.35 -1.92 7.74
CA ARG A 93 -9.69 -1.69 8.26
C ARG A 93 -10.23 -0.34 7.83
N ASP A 94 -9.38 0.70 7.86
CA ASP A 94 -9.74 2.03 7.41
C ASP A 94 -10.05 2.05 5.90
N VAL A 95 -9.25 1.32 5.11
CA VAL A 95 -9.48 1.19 3.66
C VAL A 95 -10.76 0.39 3.38
N ALA A 96 -11.01 -0.66 4.16
CA ALA A 96 -12.23 -1.47 4.04
C ALA A 96 -13.48 -0.65 4.39
N GLU A 97 -13.41 0.21 5.43
CA GLU A 97 -14.49 1.10 5.80
C GLU A 97 -14.75 2.15 4.70
N ALA A 98 -13.70 2.77 4.16
CA ALA A 98 -13.82 3.68 3.01
C ALA A 98 -14.45 2.97 1.79
N ALA A 99 -14.05 1.72 1.51
CA ALA A 99 -14.65 0.93 0.44
C ALA A 99 -16.13 0.61 0.71
N ALA A 100 -16.49 0.27 1.94
CA ALA A 100 -17.88 0.03 2.31
C ALA A 100 -18.74 1.29 2.14
N LEU A 101 -18.25 2.47 2.53
CA LEU A 101 -18.93 3.74 2.29
C LEU A 101 -19.09 4.02 0.81
N ALA A 102 -18.06 3.74 0.00
CA ALA A 102 -18.13 3.89 -1.45
C ALA A 102 -19.17 2.98 -2.11
N PHE A 103 -19.42 1.78 -1.57
CA PHE A 103 -20.46 0.87 -2.08
C PHE A 103 -21.87 1.23 -1.61
N THR A 104 -22.01 1.80 -0.42
CA THR A 104 -23.32 1.96 0.26
C THR A 104 -23.87 3.37 0.23
N THR A 105 -23.06 4.36 -0.15
CA THR A 105 -23.46 5.77 -0.21
C THR A 105 -22.98 6.40 -1.52
N ASP A 106 -23.38 7.63 -1.80
CA ASP A 106 -22.95 8.45 -2.94
C ASP A 106 -21.81 9.44 -2.57
N ARG A 107 -21.35 9.41 -1.32
CA ARG A 107 -20.39 10.39 -0.79
C ARG A 107 -19.05 10.39 -1.51
N LEU A 108 -18.64 9.25 -2.09
CA LEU A 108 -17.34 9.06 -2.73
C LEU A 108 -17.45 8.85 -4.25
N ASP A 109 -18.63 9.09 -4.81
CA ASP A 109 -18.91 8.88 -6.22
C ASP A 109 -18.01 9.75 -7.10
N TYR A 110 -17.47 9.13 -8.16
CA TYR A 110 -16.57 9.74 -9.15
C TYR A 110 -15.30 10.36 -8.56
N GLY A 111 -14.91 9.92 -7.36
CA GLY A 111 -13.74 10.44 -6.64
C GLY A 111 -12.54 9.51 -6.67
N THR A 112 -11.35 10.13 -6.54
CA THR A 112 -10.08 9.47 -6.31
C THR A 112 -9.51 9.98 -4.99
N PHE A 113 -9.19 9.07 -4.07
CA PHE A 113 -8.87 9.41 -2.69
C PHE A 113 -7.58 8.73 -2.24
N GLU A 114 -6.55 9.52 -1.91
CA GLU A 114 -5.36 9.01 -1.23
C GLU A 114 -5.69 8.69 0.23
N LEU A 115 -5.38 7.46 0.65
CA LEU A 115 -5.68 6.97 2.00
C LEU A 115 -4.40 6.73 2.78
N CYS A 116 -4.08 7.66 3.69
CA CYS A 116 -2.92 7.60 4.57
C CYS A 116 -3.33 7.87 6.02
N ALA A 117 -2.74 7.14 6.96
CA ALA A 117 -2.71 7.53 8.35
C ALA A 117 -1.78 8.74 8.55
N ARG A 118 -1.85 9.37 9.72
CA ARG A 118 -1.04 10.55 10.03
C ARG A 118 0.44 10.18 10.19
N GLY A 119 1.31 10.94 9.52
CA GLY A 119 2.76 10.88 9.69
C GLY A 119 3.44 9.86 8.78
N MET A 120 4.74 9.89 8.82
CA MET A 120 5.64 9.02 8.05
C MET A 120 6.73 8.53 9.00
N PRO A 121 6.48 7.47 9.79
CA PRO A 121 7.51 6.89 10.63
C PRO A 121 8.60 6.25 9.77
N ASP A 122 9.84 6.33 10.23
CA ASP A 122 10.89 5.46 9.72
C ASP A 122 10.86 4.10 10.42
N ARG A 123 11.76 3.21 10.05
CA ARG A 123 11.78 1.85 10.62
C ARG A 123 12.25 1.83 12.07
N ILE A 124 12.99 2.83 12.52
CA ILE A 124 13.40 3.00 13.93
C ILE A 124 12.17 3.37 14.75
N ASP A 125 11.35 4.29 14.26
CA ASP A 125 10.09 4.67 14.90
C ASP A 125 9.15 3.45 15.02
N VAL A 126 9.00 2.67 13.95
CA VAL A 126 8.18 1.44 13.96
C VAL A 126 8.72 0.41 14.96
N ALA A 127 10.05 0.21 15.04
CA ALA A 127 10.65 -0.69 16.00
C ALA A 127 10.47 -0.19 17.45
N ALA A 128 10.44 1.13 17.66
CA ALA A 128 10.13 1.71 18.98
C ALA A 128 8.69 1.41 19.40
N LEU A 129 7.73 1.55 18.50
CA LEU A 129 6.31 1.17 18.75
C LEU A 129 6.17 -0.34 19.04
N MET A 130 6.90 -1.19 18.30
CA MET A 130 6.94 -2.64 18.59
C MET A 130 7.56 -2.92 19.98
N THR A 131 8.59 -2.17 20.37
CA THR A 131 9.21 -2.28 21.69
C THR A 131 8.22 -1.95 22.80
N GLU A 132 7.47 -0.87 22.66
CA GLU A 132 6.41 -0.48 23.59
C GLU A 132 5.33 -1.56 23.71
N ALA A 133 4.80 -2.00 22.56
CA ALA A 133 3.74 -3.00 22.52
C ALA A 133 4.15 -4.37 23.10
N LEU A 134 5.41 -4.78 22.93
CA LEU A 134 5.91 -6.08 23.39
C LEU A 134 6.58 -6.03 24.77
N GLY A 135 6.78 -4.86 25.35
CA GLY A 135 7.50 -4.68 26.62
C GLY A 135 8.97 -5.13 26.56
N SER A 136 9.54 -5.27 25.36
CA SER A 136 10.93 -5.70 25.17
C SER A 136 11.52 -5.10 23.89
N ARG A 137 12.82 -4.71 23.98
CA ARG A 137 13.50 -3.98 22.92
C ARG A 137 13.50 -4.72 21.58
N VAL A 138 12.93 -4.12 20.56
CA VAL A 138 13.02 -4.53 19.15
C VAL A 138 13.98 -3.60 18.43
N ARG A 139 14.81 -4.14 17.54
CA ARG A 139 15.76 -3.35 16.75
C ARG A 139 15.36 -3.39 15.27
N ALA A 140 15.33 -2.22 14.62
CA ALA A 140 15.31 -2.16 13.17
C ALA A 140 16.68 -2.56 12.61
N ILE A 141 16.68 -3.45 11.62
CA ILE A 141 17.91 -3.95 10.98
C ILE A 141 17.73 -3.87 9.47
N GLU A 142 18.73 -3.36 8.79
CA GLU A 142 18.84 -3.39 7.35
C GLU A 142 19.57 -4.66 6.90
N LEU A 143 19.03 -5.33 5.90
CA LEU A 143 19.64 -6.52 5.28
C LEU A 143 19.91 -6.26 3.80
N PRO A 144 20.96 -6.87 3.21
CA PRO A 144 21.06 -6.93 1.77
C PRO A 144 19.79 -7.56 1.17
N PHE A 145 19.30 -7.01 0.05
CA PHE A 145 18.06 -7.50 -0.56
C PHE A 145 18.10 -9.00 -0.87
N GLU A 146 19.21 -9.50 -1.38
CA GLU A 146 19.32 -10.91 -1.78
C GLU A 146 19.24 -11.83 -0.55
N ASP A 147 19.89 -11.46 0.56
CA ASP A 147 19.85 -12.21 1.83
C ASP A 147 18.42 -12.25 2.40
N TRP A 148 17.72 -11.11 2.36
CA TRP A 148 16.33 -11.02 2.79
C TRP A 148 15.41 -11.86 1.88
N ALA A 149 15.59 -11.76 0.57
CA ALA A 149 14.77 -12.47 -0.40
C ALA A 149 14.93 -14.00 -0.27
N ASP A 150 16.15 -14.47 -0.04
CA ASP A 150 16.43 -15.89 0.16
C ASP A 150 15.88 -16.39 1.50
N ALA A 151 16.05 -15.60 2.58
CA ALA A 151 15.50 -15.92 3.90
C ALA A 151 13.96 -16.00 3.92
N THR A 152 13.28 -15.22 3.06
CA THR A 152 11.82 -15.24 2.92
C THR A 152 11.31 -16.25 1.89
N GLY A 153 12.21 -17.01 1.25
CA GLY A 153 11.87 -17.98 0.20
C GLY A 153 11.37 -17.35 -1.10
N LEU A 154 11.66 -16.08 -1.33
CA LEU A 154 11.24 -15.34 -2.53
C LEU A 154 12.01 -15.84 -3.76
N LYS A 155 11.32 -16.57 -4.62
CA LYS A 155 11.93 -17.17 -5.81
C LYS A 155 12.35 -16.11 -6.84
N PRO A 156 13.41 -16.38 -7.65
CA PRO A 156 13.73 -15.55 -8.80
C PRO A 156 12.54 -15.38 -9.74
N GLY A 157 12.37 -14.17 -10.29
CA GLY A 157 11.28 -13.85 -11.20
C GLY A 157 10.75 -12.43 -11.07
N PRO A 158 9.70 -12.08 -11.82
CA PRO A 158 9.19 -10.71 -11.89
C PRO A 158 8.81 -10.11 -10.54
N ARG A 159 8.31 -10.94 -9.60
CA ARG A 159 7.96 -10.49 -8.24
C ARG A 159 9.20 -10.07 -7.45
N ARG A 160 10.30 -10.89 -7.49
CA ARG A 160 11.56 -10.56 -6.81
C ARG A 160 12.16 -9.26 -7.36
N THR A 161 12.18 -9.13 -8.70
CA THR A 161 12.64 -7.92 -9.37
C THR A 161 11.81 -6.69 -8.98
N GLY A 162 10.49 -6.80 -8.98
CA GLY A 162 9.62 -5.68 -8.62
C GLY A 162 9.77 -5.25 -7.16
N LEU A 163 9.92 -6.20 -6.22
CA LEU A 163 10.18 -5.88 -4.81
C LEU A 163 11.55 -5.23 -4.62
N LYS A 164 12.58 -5.69 -5.34
CA LYS A 164 13.90 -5.05 -5.31
C LYS A 164 13.82 -3.59 -5.73
N GLN A 165 13.19 -3.32 -6.87
CA GLN A 165 12.98 -1.96 -7.36
C GLN A 165 12.21 -1.08 -6.36
N MET A 166 11.18 -1.65 -5.72
CA MET A 166 10.40 -0.94 -4.71
C MET A 166 11.24 -0.55 -3.49
N TYR A 167 12.05 -1.48 -2.96
CA TYR A 167 12.90 -1.18 -1.79
C TYR A 167 14.04 -0.22 -2.14
N GLU A 168 14.62 -0.32 -3.33
CA GLU A 168 15.60 0.66 -3.84
C GLU A 168 14.98 2.06 -4.02
N ASP A 169 13.70 2.12 -4.34
CA ASP A 169 12.97 3.40 -4.41
C ASP A 169 12.71 3.96 -3.01
N PHE A 170 12.35 3.11 -2.05
CA PHE A 170 12.20 3.51 -0.65
C PHE A 170 13.50 4.04 -0.06
N ASP A 171 14.66 3.49 -0.45
CA ASP A 171 15.97 4.02 -0.05
C ASP A 171 16.22 5.43 -0.56
N ARG A 172 15.78 5.71 -1.78
CA ARG A 172 16.02 7.02 -2.43
C ARG A 172 15.01 8.08 -2.02
N HIS A 173 13.74 7.70 -1.86
CA HIS A 173 12.63 8.65 -1.78
C HIS A 173 11.72 8.42 -0.56
N GLY A 174 11.84 7.29 0.12
CA GLY A 174 10.80 6.82 1.03
C GLY A 174 9.51 6.46 0.28
N LEU A 175 8.40 6.46 0.98
CA LEU A 175 7.07 6.48 0.38
C LEU A 175 6.33 7.72 0.90
N PRO A 176 6.37 8.85 0.15
CA PRO A 176 5.71 10.08 0.56
C PRO A 176 4.21 9.89 0.80
N GLY A 177 3.65 10.63 1.75
CA GLY A 177 2.25 10.56 2.14
C GLY A 177 2.07 11.08 3.56
N GLY A 178 1.27 10.38 4.37
CA GLY A 178 1.10 10.72 5.79
C GLY A 178 0.18 11.93 6.05
N ASN A 179 -0.49 12.42 5.00
CA ASN A 179 -1.57 13.38 5.15
C ASN A 179 -2.88 12.63 5.40
N SER A 180 -3.34 12.63 6.64
CA SER A 180 -4.56 11.92 7.03
C SER A 180 -5.85 12.71 6.82
N LEU A 181 -5.80 13.89 6.18
CA LEU A 181 -6.96 14.76 6.03
C LEU A 181 -8.11 14.06 5.30
N VAL A 182 -7.79 13.44 4.15
CA VAL A 182 -8.77 12.76 3.30
C VAL A 182 -9.37 11.55 4.03
N LEU A 183 -8.53 10.67 4.58
CA LEU A 183 -8.98 9.49 5.33
C LEU A 183 -9.89 9.88 6.50
N ARG A 184 -9.49 10.87 7.29
CA ARG A 184 -10.29 11.36 8.43
C ARG A 184 -11.62 11.97 8.00
N ALA A 185 -11.64 12.70 6.89
CA ALA A 185 -12.89 13.28 6.36
C ALA A 185 -13.86 12.21 5.83
N ILE A 186 -13.33 11.12 5.26
CA ILE A 186 -14.15 9.98 4.81
C ILE A 186 -14.74 9.23 6.00
N LEU A 187 -13.93 8.89 6.99
CA LEU A 187 -14.33 8.05 8.13
C LEU A 187 -14.94 8.85 9.29
N VAL A 188 -14.97 10.19 9.20
CA VAL A 188 -15.48 11.07 10.27
C VAL A 188 -14.75 10.84 11.60
N LEU A 189 -13.40 10.76 11.55
CA LEU A 189 -12.52 10.54 12.71
C LEU A 189 -12.03 11.87 13.32
#